data_a85029ba90aa39ac249642d3e12ef040
#
_entry.id   a85029ba90aa39ac249642d3e12ef040
#
_cell.length_a   1.000
_cell.length_b   1.000
_cell.length_c   1.000
_cell.angle_alpha   90.00
_cell.angle_beta   90.00
_cell.angle_gamma   90.00
#
_symmetry.space_group_name_H-M   'P 1'
#
loop_
_entity.id
_entity.type
_entity.pdbx_description
1 polymer ?
#
loop_
_entity_poly.entity_id
_entity_poly.type
_entity_poly.pdbx_seq_one_letter_code
_entity_poly.pdbx_strand_id
1 'polypeptide(L)'
;FFIEAHPDVVLRTHTSSVQTRVMETSQPPIRIICPGRVYRNEAISYRAHCFFHQVEALYVDKDVSFTDLKQVLLLFAKEMFGADTKIRLRPSYFPFTEPSAEMDISCNICGGKGCPFCKHTGWVEILGCGMVDPNVLESNGIDSKVYSGYALGMGIERITNLKYQVKDLRMFSENDTRFLKEFESAY
;
A
#
# COMPACT_ATOMS: atom_id res chain seq x y z
N PHE A 1 -6.36 -9.57 15.20
CA PHE A 1 -6.19 -9.75 16.66
C PHE A 1 -7.27 -8.96 17.38
N PHE A 2 -7.99 -9.63 18.27
CA PHE A 2 -9.00 -9.03 19.14
C PHE A 2 -8.38 -8.70 20.51
N ILE A 3 -8.92 -7.70 21.17
CA ILE A 3 -8.51 -7.39 22.54
C ILE A 3 -9.33 -8.27 23.50
N GLU A 4 -8.64 -9.08 24.32
CA GLU A 4 -9.28 -10.08 25.20
C GLU A 4 -10.31 -9.46 26.14
N ALA A 5 -10.00 -8.30 26.74
CA ALA A 5 -10.91 -7.58 27.63
C ALA A 5 -12.11 -6.92 26.90
N HIS A 6 -12.02 -6.78 25.58
CA HIS A 6 -13.04 -6.16 24.74
C HIS A 6 -13.11 -6.92 23.40
N PRO A 7 -13.79 -8.08 23.34
CA PRO A 7 -13.79 -8.97 22.16
C PRO A 7 -14.40 -8.35 20.91
N ASP A 8 -15.16 -7.26 21.04
CA ASP A 8 -15.69 -6.48 19.89
C ASP A 8 -14.67 -5.46 19.34
N VAL A 9 -13.52 -5.30 20.00
CA VAL A 9 -12.47 -4.40 19.58
C VAL A 9 -11.34 -5.19 18.91
N VAL A 10 -11.06 -4.83 17.66
CA VAL A 10 -9.99 -5.46 16.86
C VAL A 10 -8.85 -4.49 16.60
N LEU A 11 -7.62 -4.98 16.59
CA LEU A 11 -6.48 -4.21 16.10
C LEU A 11 -6.63 -4.04 14.58
N ARG A 12 -6.48 -2.80 14.10
CA ARG A 12 -6.73 -2.46 12.69
C ARG A 12 -5.88 -3.31 11.73
N THR A 13 -6.51 -3.82 10.70
CA THR A 13 -5.88 -4.61 9.64
C THR A 13 -5.35 -3.76 8.49
N HIS A 14 -5.83 -2.52 8.39
CA HIS A 14 -5.51 -1.52 7.37
C HIS A 14 -5.51 -0.12 8.00
N THR A 15 -4.94 0.85 7.31
CA THR A 15 -5.06 2.26 7.69
C THR A 15 -6.27 2.95 7.07
N SER A 16 -7.10 2.25 6.31
CA SER A 16 -8.34 2.74 5.65
C SER A 16 -9.33 3.37 6.61
N SER A 17 -9.35 2.94 7.89
CA SER A 17 -10.18 3.57 8.93
C SER A 17 -9.83 5.06 9.15
N VAL A 18 -8.63 5.50 8.82
CA VAL A 18 -8.23 6.91 8.86
C VAL A 18 -8.84 7.66 7.68
N GLN A 19 -8.87 7.03 6.49
CA GLN A 19 -9.50 7.62 5.30
C GLN A 19 -10.98 7.92 5.55
N THR A 20 -11.72 6.96 6.12
CA THR A 20 -13.13 7.11 6.47
C THR A 20 -13.35 8.28 7.42
N ARG A 21 -12.59 8.36 8.52
CA ARG A 21 -12.70 9.47 9.50
C ARG A 21 -12.40 10.84 8.90
N VAL A 22 -11.51 10.92 7.92
CA VAL A 22 -11.24 12.17 7.21
C VAL A 22 -12.42 12.52 6.30
N MET A 23 -12.97 11.54 5.57
CA MET A 23 -14.13 11.77 4.73
C MET A 23 -15.38 12.20 5.52
N GLU A 24 -15.58 11.67 6.74
CA GLU A 24 -16.69 12.08 7.64
C GLU A 24 -16.62 13.54 8.05
N THR A 25 -15.43 14.15 8.08
CA THR A 25 -15.19 15.49 8.61
C THR A 25 -14.71 16.51 7.58
N SER A 26 -14.47 16.08 6.34
CA SER A 26 -13.92 16.91 5.28
C SER A 26 -14.72 16.78 4.00
N GLN A 27 -14.76 17.87 3.22
CA GLN A 27 -15.36 17.85 1.88
C GLN A 27 -14.26 17.80 0.80
N PRO A 28 -14.53 17.19 -0.37
CA PRO A 28 -13.59 17.25 -1.49
C PRO A 28 -13.23 18.70 -1.91
N PRO A 29 -11.98 18.94 -2.36
CA PRO A 29 -10.97 17.95 -2.68
C PRO A 29 -10.25 17.39 -1.44
N ILE A 30 -10.14 16.06 -1.36
CA ILE A 30 -9.42 15.35 -0.28
C ILE A 30 -8.15 14.75 -0.86
N ARG A 31 -6.99 15.06 -0.25
CA ARG A 31 -5.67 14.53 -0.62
C ARG A 31 -4.91 14.19 0.65
N ILE A 32 -4.85 12.93 0.99
CA ILE A 32 -4.23 12.50 2.24
C ILE A 32 -3.36 11.25 2.05
N ILE A 33 -2.39 11.10 2.93
CA ILE A 33 -1.69 9.85 3.19
C ILE A 33 -1.94 9.43 4.63
N CYS A 34 -2.13 8.14 4.84
CA CYS A 34 -2.49 7.54 6.12
C CYS A 34 -1.45 6.50 6.52
N PRO A 35 -0.31 6.90 7.11
CA PRO A 35 0.67 5.95 7.60
C PRO A 35 0.24 5.36 8.95
N GLY A 36 0.61 4.10 9.18
CA GLY A 36 0.41 3.50 10.49
C GLY A 36 0.71 2.02 10.55
N ARG A 37 0.86 1.53 11.77
CA ARG A 37 1.02 0.09 12.05
C ARG A 37 -0.32 -0.62 11.88
N VAL A 38 -0.27 -1.79 11.24
CA VAL A 38 -1.42 -2.66 11.00
C VAL A 38 -1.09 -4.09 11.45
N TYR A 39 -2.14 -4.89 11.67
CA TYR A 39 -2.02 -6.19 12.31
C TYR A 39 -2.79 -7.23 11.51
N ARG A 40 -2.15 -8.38 11.25
CA ARG A 40 -2.76 -9.51 10.55
C ARG A 40 -2.39 -10.81 11.24
N ASN A 41 -3.31 -11.74 11.33
CA ASN A 41 -3.05 -13.06 11.90
C ASN A 41 -2.34 -13.94 10.86
N GLU A 42 -1.07 -13.63 10.62
CA GLU A 42 -0.19 -14.37 9.70
C GLU A 42 0.96 -15.03 10.48
N ALA A 43 1.40 -16.18 10.00
CA ALA A 43 2.58 -16.82 10.53
C ALA A 43 3.83 -16.01 10.19
N ILE A 44 4.65 -15.72 11.20
CA ILE A 44 5.91 -14.97 11.03
C ILE A 44 6.87 -15.75 10.17
N SER A 45 7.38 -15.12 9.12
CA SER A 45 8.35 -15.68 8.18
C SER A 45 9.24 -14.58 7.59
N TYR A 46 10.20 -14.96 6.77
CA TYR A 46 11.03 -13.97 6.06
C TYR A 46 10.24 -13.07 5.08
N ARG A 47 8.97 -13.39 4.79
CA ARG A 47 8.09 -12.64 3.87
C ARG A 47 6.85 -12.04 4.51
N ALA A 48 6.48 -12.46 5.72
CA ALA A 48 5.27 -12.04 6.42
C ALA A 48 5.55 -11.86 7.91
N HIS A 49 4.85 -10.91 8.52
CA HIS A 49 4.88 -10.68 9.96
C HIS A 49 3.45 -10.40 10.46
N CYS A 50 3.18 -10.68 11.72
CA CYS A 50 1.87 -10.45 12.33
C CYS A 50 1.54 -8.96 12.51
N PHE A 51 2.50 -8.07 12.37
CA PHE A 51 2.31 -6.63 12.22
C PHE A 51 3.31 -6.07 11.19
N PHE A 52 2.94 -4.97 10.56
CA PHE A 52 3.81 -4.20 9.65
C PHE A 52 3.32 -2.77 9.56
N HIS A 53 4.04 -1.92 8.85
CA HIS A 53 3.64 -0.54 8.63
C HIS A 53 3.06 -0.40 7.22
N GLN A 54 1.90 0.23 7.16
CA GLN A 54 1.22 0.52 5.90
C GLN A 54 1.14 2.03 5.69
N VAL A 55 1.28 2.46 4.45
CA VAL A 55 0.87 3.79 3.99
C VAL A 55 -0.24 3.60 2.99
N GLU A 56 -1.39 4.22 3.25
CA GLU A 56 -2.44 4.37 2.27
C GLU A 56 -2.52 5.82 1.80
N ALA A 57 -2.91 6.02 0.55
CA ALA A 57 -3.23 7.34 0.02
C ALA A 57 -4.67 7.34 -0.49
N LEU A 58 -5.34 8.47 -0.30
CA LEU A 58 -6.68 8.75 -0.82
C LEU A 58 -6.68 10.09 -1.54
N TYR A 59 -7.22 10.09 -2.74
CA TYR A 59 -7.55 11.29 -3.49
C TYR A 59 -9.00 11.25 -3.94
N VAL A 60 -9.78 12.27 -3.56
CA VAL A 60 -11.18 12.44 -3.97
C VAL A 60 -11.36 13.87 -4.49
N ASP A 61 -11.86 14.00 -5.71
CA ASP A 61 -12.16 15.28 -6.34
C ASP A 61 -13.19 15.04 -7.45
N LYS A 62 -13.55 16.10 -8.20
CA LYS A 62 -14.34 15.98 -9.42
C LYS A 62 -13.53 15.32 -10.53
N ASP A 63 -14.21 14.50 -11.34
CA ASP A 63 -13.68 13.91 -12.57
C ASP A 63 -12.38 13.08 -12.40
N VAL A 64 -12.13 12.55 -11.19
CA VAL A 64 -10.97 11.67 -10.94
C VAL A 64 -11.18 10.33 -11.64
N SER A 65 -10.16 9.88 -12.37
CA SER A 65 -10.23 8.68 -13.20
C SER A 65 -9.18 7.62 -12.82
N PHE A 66 -9.39 6.39 -13.31
CA PHE A 66 -8.41 5.32 -13.20
C PHE A 66 -7.09 5.66 -13.94
N THR A 67 -7.17 6.53 -14.96
CA THR A 67 -5.98 7.04 -15.66
C THR A 67 -5.12 7.90 -14.75
N ASP A 68 -5.73 8.75 -13.92
CA ASP A 68 -5.02 9.57 -12.93
C ASP A 68 -4.32 8.69 -11.91
N LEU A 69 -5.01 7.68 -11.39
CA LEU A 69 -4.39 6.67 -10.52
C LEU A 69 -3.16 6.03 -11.19
N LYS A 70 -3.30 5.56 -12.43
CA LYS A 70 -2.21 4.92 -13.19
C LYS A 70 -1.01 5.85 -13.38
N GLN A 71 -1.24 7.14 -13.62
CA GLN A 71 -0.16 8.12 -13.76
C GLN A 71 0.59 8.33 -12.44
N VAL A 72 -0.12 8.48 -11.32
CA VAL A 72 0.48 8.62 -9.99
C VAL A 72 1.28 7.37 -9.62
N LEU A 73 0.75 6.19 -9.89
CA LEU A 73 1.45 4.92 -9.64
C LEU A 73 2.73 4.80 -10.47
N LEU A 74 2.70 5.21 -11.74
CA LEU A 74 3.89 5.19 -12.60
C LEU A 74 4.94 6.20 -12.12
N LEU A 75 4.53 7.41 -11.73
CA LEU A 75 5.41 8.41 -11.15
C LEU A 75 6.06 7.88 -9.87
N PHE A 76 5.27 7.37 -8.94
CA PHE A 76 5.75 6.77 -7.70
C PHE A 76 6.80 5.66 -7.97
N ALA A 77 6.49 4.75 -8.89
CA ALA A 77 7.41 3.65 -9.21
C ALA A 77 8.75 4.16 -9.76
N LYS A 78 8.74 5.16 -10.63
CA LYS A 78 9.96 5.73 -11.21
C LYS A 78 10.79 6.50 -10.19
N GLU A 79 10.16 7.31 -9.34
CA GLU A 79 10.83 8.07 -8.28
C GLU A 79 11.43 7.14 -7.20
N MET A 80 10.72 6.05 -6.86
CA MET A 80 11.15 5.13 -5.82
C MET A 80 12.22 4.14 -6.29
N PHE A 81 12.11 3.62 -7.51
CA PHE A 81 12.91 2.49 -8.01
C PHE A 81 13.72 2.79 -9.28
N GLY A 82 13.64 4.01 -9.79
CA GLY A 82 14.39 4.47 -10.96
C GLY A 82 13.56 4.60 -12.24
N ALA A 83 14.03 5.45 -13.15
CA ALA A 83 13.31 5.90 -14.35
C ALA A 83 12.89 4.75 -15.30
N ASP A 84 13.66 3.67 -15.35
CA ASP A 84 13.40 2.51 -16.22
C ASP A 84 12.38 1.53 -15.65
N THR A 85 11.85 1.78 -14.44
CA THR A 85 10.87 0.92 -13.78
C THR A 85 9.58 0.88 -14.58
N LYS A 86 9.15 -0.34 -14.90
CA LYS A 86 7.86 -0.61 -15.55
C LYS A 86 6.84 -1.04 -14.51
N ILE A 87 5.59 -0.66 -14.72
CA ILE A 87 4.46 -1.10 -13.90
C ILE A 87 3.53 -2.01 -14.69
N ARG A 88 2.85 -2.89 -13.97
CA ARG A 88 1.79 -3.72 -14.47
C ARG A 88 0.65 -3.71 -13.45
N LEU A 89 -0.56 -3.42 -13.89
CA LEU A 89 -1.76 -3.51 -13.08
C LEU A 89 -2.46 -4.83 -13.39
N ARG A 90 -2.74 -5.62 -12.38
CA ARG A 90 -3.51 -6.87 -12.47
C ARG A 90 -4.87 -6.65 -11.81
N PRO A 91 -5.99 -7.03 -12.44
CA PRO A 91 -7.29 -7.00 -11.77
C PRO A 91 -7.25 -7.74 -10.43
N SER A 92 -7.86 -7.15 -9.42
CA SER A 92 -7.98 -7.71 -8.08
C SER A 92 -9.33 -7.33 -7.48
N TYR A 93 -9.59 -7.73 -6.26
CA TYR A 93 -10.80 -7.38 -5.52
C TYR A 93 -10.44 -6.85 -4.14
N PHE A 94 -10.98 -5.67 -3.84
CA PHE A 94 -11.00 -5.10 -2.49
C PHE A 94 -12.41 -4.59 -2.20
N PRO A 95 -12.96 -4.79 -0.98
CA PRO A 95 -14.35 -4.46 -0.68
C PRO A 95 -14.67 -2.96 -0.68
N PHE A 96 -13.67 -2.11 -0.79
CA PHE A 96 -13.78 -0.64 -0.72
C PHE A 96 -13.35 0.08 -2.01
N THR A 97 -13.00 -0.68 -3.07
CA THR A 97 -12.64 -0.11 -4.38
C THR A 97 -13.24 -0.91 -5.53
N GLU A 98 -13.68 -0.21 -6.60
CA GLU A 98 -14.19 -0.79 -7.85
C GLU A 98 -13.97 0.20 -9.02
N PRO A 99 -13.19 -0.13 -10.06
CA PRO A 99 -12.38 -1.34 -10.18
C PRO A 99 -11.17 -1.36 -9.24
N SER A 100 -10.75 -2.58 -8.89
CA SER A 100 -9.58 -2.81 -8.04
C SER A 100 -8.44 -3.43 -8.83
N ALA A 101 -7.20 -3.14 -8.45
CA ALA A 101 -6.01 -3.71 -9.05
C ALA A 101 -4.88 -3.90 -8.02
N GLU A 102 -4.03 -4.87 -8.28
CA GLU A 102 -2.71 -4.98 -7.67
C GLU A 102 -1.66 -4.45 -8.63
N MET A 103 -0.71 -3.69 -8.13
CA MET A 103 0.39 -3.15 -8.92
C MET A 103 1.67 -3.94 -8.70
N ASP A 104 2.20 -4.45 -9.80
CA ASP A 104 3.54 -5.02 -9.85
C ASP A 104 4.51 -4.03 -10.50
N ILE A 105 5.77 -4.06 -10.06
CA ILE A 105 6.88 -3.43 -10.75
C ILE A 105 7.78 -4.47 -11.41
N SER A 106 8.49 -4.08 -12.46
CA SER A 106 9.58 -4.90 -13.00
C SER A 106 10.63 -5.11 -11.91
N CYS A 107 11.04 -6.36 -11.69
CA CYS A 107 11.98 -6.68 -10.62
C CYS A 107 13.31 -5.96 -10.84
N ASN A 108 13.65 -5.03 -9.96
CA ASN A 108 14.87 -4.24 -10.01
C ASN A 108 16.15 -5.06 -9.71
N ILE A 109 16.00 -6.21 -9.01
CA ILE A 109 17.13 -7.09 -8.67
C ILE A 109 17.66 -7.83 -9.91
N CYS A 110 16.76 -8.28 -10.79
CA CYS A 110 17.13 -9.05 -11.98
C CYS A 110 16.85 -8.33 -13.30
N GLY A 111 16.44 -7.06 -13.25
CA GLY A 111 16.07 -6.29 -14.44
C GLY A 111 14.89 -6.91 -15.22
N GLY A 112 13.98 -7.58 -14.55
CA GLY A 112 12.82 -8.24 -15.16
C GLY A 112 13.11 -9.62 -15.79
N LYS A 113 14.33 -10.14 -15.70
CA LYS A 113 14.72 -11.43 -16.31
C LYS A 113 14.21 -12.67 -15.55
N GLY A 114 13.79 -12.49 -14.31
CA GLY A 114 13.40 -13.58 -13.41
C GLY A 114 14.54 -14.03 -12.47
N CYS A 115 14.25 -14.07 -11.18
CA CYS A 115 15.18 -14.54 -10.12
C CYS A 115 14.38 -15.17 -8.98
N PRO A 116 15.03 -15.84 -8.01
CA PRO A 116 14.34 -16.43 -6.86
C PRO A 116 13.51 -15.44 -6.05
N PHE A 117 13.93 -14.18 -5.96
CA PHE A 117 13.20 -13.13 -5.26
C PHE A 117 11.83 -12.86 -5.90
N CYS A 118 11.77 -12.66 -7.22
CA CYS A 118 10.52 -12.46 -7.97
C CYS A 118 9.85 -13.78 -8.38
N LYS A 119 10.27 -14.92 -7.81
CA LYS A 119 9.78 -16.26 -8.17
C LYS A 119 9.88 -16.55 -9.68
N HIS A 120 10.95 -16.08 -10.31
CA HIS A 120 11.23 -16.21 -11.75
C HIS A 120 10.22 -15.53 -12.69
N THR A 121 9.30 -14.71 -12.16
CA THR A 121 8.29 -14.02 -12.97
C THR A 121 8.81 -12.74 -13.64
N GLY A 122 9.89 -12.16 -13.11
CA GLY A 122 10.37 -10.83 -13.50
C GLY A 122 9.58 -9.66 -12.92
N TRP A 123 8.53 -9.92 -12.11
CA TRP A 123 7.63 -8.94 -11.54
C TRP A 123 7.50 -9.11 -10.03
N VAL A 124 7.30 -8.00 -9.33
CA VAL A 124 7.10 -7.98 -7.88
C VAL A 124 5.91 -7.09 -7.55
N GLU A 125 4.91 -7.67 -6.89
CA GLU A 125 3.78 -6.93 -6.34
C GLU A 125 4.24 -6.01 -5.21
N ILE A 126 3.80 -4.75 -5.24
CA ILE A 126 4.20 -3.75 -4.24
C ILE A 126 3.03 -3.10 -3.52
N LEU A 127 1.84 -3.02 -4.13
CA LEU A 127 0.67 -2.37 -3.54
C LEU A 127 -0.64 -2.84 -4.16
N GLY A 128 -1.73 -2.64 -3.41
CA GLY A 128 -3.10 -2.68 -3.90
C GLY A 128 -3.63 -1.27 -4.17
N CYS A 129 -4.53 -1.13 -5.13
CA CYS A 129 -5.12 0.16 -5.49
C CYS A 129 -6.48 -0.01 -6.19
N GLY A 130 -7.21 1.07 -6.37
CA GLY A 130 -8.47 1.09 -7.12
C GLY A 130 -9.18 2.43 -7.04
N MET A 131 -10.27 2.54 -7.79
CA MET A 131 -11.20 3.65 -7.62
C MET A 131 -12.01 3.42 -6.35
N VAL A 132 -12.24 4.48 -5.60
CA VAL A 132 -13.07 4.38 -4.38
C VAL A 132 -14.49 3.97 -4.77
N ASP A 133 -15.02 2.94 -4.09
CA ASP A 133 -16.38 2.48 -4.33
C ASP A 133 -17.38 3.62 -4.04
N PRO A 134 -18.34 3.90 -4.95
CA PRO A 134 -19.36 4.93 -4.74
C PRO A 134 -20.09 4.80 -3.40
N ASN A 135 -20.36 3.57 -2.93
CA ASN A 135 -21.01 3.35 -1.62
C ASN A 135 -20.13 3.82 -0.44
N VAL A 136 -18.79 3.77 -0.59
CA VAL A 136 -17.88 4.31 0.42
C VAL A 136 -17.96 5.82 0.47
N LEU A 137 -18.03 6.51 -0.67
CA LEU A 137 -18.23 7.96 -0.72
C LEU A 137 -19.57 8.35 -0.09
N GLU A 138 -20.66 7.72 -0.51
CA GLU A 138 -22.03 8.01 -0.04
C GLU A 138 -22.20 7.76 1.46
N SER A 139 -21.62 6.67 2.00
CA SER A 139 -21.69 6.38 3.45
C SER A 139 -20.92 7.41 4.30
N ASN A 140 -20.04 8.20 3.68
CA ASN A 140 -19.32 9.30 4.32
C ASN A 140 -19.90 10.69 3.95
N GLY A 141 -21.08 10.75 3.34
CA GLY A 141 -21.76 12.02 2.99
C GLY A 141 -21.17 12.75 1.78
N ILE A 142 -20.41 12.05 0.94
CA ILE A 142 -19.85 12.60 -0.31
C ILE A 142 -20.67 12.11 -1.50
N ASP A 143 -21.23 13.01 -2.28
CA ASP A 143 -22.05 12.70 -3.46
C ASP A 143 -21.22 12.02 -4.56
N SER A 144 -21.40 10.71 -4.75
CA SER A 144 -20.69 9.90 -5.74
C SER A 144 -21.05 10.24 -7.21
N LYS A 145 -22.10 11.03 -7.45
CA LYS A 145 -22.46 11.52 -8.78
C LYS A 145 -21.66 12.75 -9.18
N VAL A 146 -21.09 13.44 -8.20
CA VAL A 146 -20.29 14.67 -8.39
C VAL A 146 -18.80 14.38 -8.23
N TYR A 147 -18.46 13.51 -7.29
CA TYR A 147 -17.08 13.21 -6.90
C TYR A 147 -16.72 11.76 -7.17
N SER A 148 -15.50 11.57 -7.57
CA SER A 148 -14.87 10.26 -7.68
C SER A 148 -13.50 10.30 -7.01
N GLY A 149 -12.88 9.16 -6.80
CA GLY A 149 -11.58 9.13 -6.15
C GLY A 149 -10.86 7.82 -6.39
N TYR A 150 -9.59 7.81 -6.04
CA TYR A 150 -8.81 6.59 -5.99
C TYR A 150 -8.11 6.44 -4.64
N ALA A 151 -7.84 5.19 -4.29
CA ALA A 151 -7.05 4.83 -3.13
C ALA A 151 -5.95 3.83 -3.52
N LEU A 152 -4.87 3.85 -2.77
CA LEU A 152 -3.80 2.87 -2.87
C LEU A 152 -3.24 2.57 -1.48
N GLY A 153 -2.69 1.36 -1.30
CA GLY A 153 -2.10 0.96 -0.02
C GLY A 153 -0.90 0.05 -0.21
N MET A 154 0.21 0.40 0.46
CA MET A 154 1.48 -0.32 0.39
C MET A 154 2.05 -0.64 1.76
N GLY A 155 2.71 -1.80 1.88
CA GLY A 155 3.51 -2.14 3.06
C GLY A 155 4.89 -1.49 2.97
N ILE A 156 5.26 -0.69 3.99
CA ILE A 156 6.55 0.02 4.01
C ILE A 156 7.71 -0.97 3.97
N GLU A 157 7.64 -2.04 4.74
CA GLU A 157 8.70 -3.05 4.79
C GLU A 157 8.91 -3.73 3.42
N ARG A 158 7.83 -3.93 2.63
CA ARG A 158 7.94 -4.49 1.29
C ARG A 158 8.68 -3.54 0.35
N ILE A 159 8.37 -2.25 0.40
CA ILE A 159 9.05 -1.21 -0.39
C ILE A 159 10.52 -1.11 0.03
N THR A 160 10.78 -1.12 1.34
CA THR A 160 12.13 -1.06 1.91
C THR A 160 12.97 -2.29 1.51
N ASN A 161 12.38 -3.50 1.57
CA ASN A 161 13.05 -4.72 1.10
C ASN A 161 13.51 -4.60 -0.35
N LEU A 162 12.69 -4.03 -1.22
CA LEU A 162 13.02 -3.84 -2.63
C LEU A 162 14.07 -2.76 -2.83
N LYS A 163 13.95 -1.62 -2.14
CA LYS A 163 14.83 -0.46 -2.29
C LYS A 163 16.24 -0.75 -1.75
N TYR A 164 16.33 -1.39 -0.59
CA TYR A 164 17.58 -1.64 0.12
C TYR A 164 18.04 -3.12 0.07
N GLN A 165 17.33 -3.96 -0.69
CA GLN A 165 17.64 -5.39 -0.89
C GLN A 165 17.70 -6.20 0.42
N VAL A 166 16.90 -5.82 1.41
CA VAL A 166 16.74 -6.57 2.64
C VAL A 166 16.02 -7.90 2.34
N LYS A 167 16.60 -9.02 2.76
CA LYS A 167 16.13 -10.36 2.36
C LYS A 167 15.12 -10.97 3.35
N ASP A 168 15.06 -10.45 4.55
CA ASP A 168 14.26 -11.00 5.63
C ASP A 168 13.50 -9.89 6.36
N LEU A 169 12.18 -9.94 6.29
CA LEU A 169 11.30 -8.93 6.87
C LEU A 169 11.38 -8.89 8.41
N ARG A 170 11.76 -10.00 9.06
CA ARG A 170 11.90 -10.09 10.52
C ARG A 170 12.98 -9.15 11.07
N MET A 171 14.00 -8.83 10.26
CA MET A 171 15.09 -7.93 10.65
C MET A 171 14.58 -6.54 11.07
N PHE A 172 13.45 -6.08 10.53
CA PHE A 172 12.85 -4.78 10.93
C PHE A 172 12.26 -4.79 12.35
N SER A 173 12.03 -5.95 12.95
CA SER A 173 11.42 -6.11 14.27
C SER A 173 12.35 -6.70 15.34
N GLU A 174 13.53 -7.21 14.94
CA GLU A 174 14.49 -7.85 15.85
C GLU A 174 15.36 -6.86 16.63
N ASN A 175 15.35 -5.58 16.25
CA ASN A 175 16.15 -4.52 16.88
C ASN A 175 17.67 -4.81 16.91
N ASP A 176 18.20 -5.52 15.90
CA ASP A 176 19.63 -5.78 15.80
C ASP A 176 20.38 -4.50 15.43
N THR A 177 21.26 -4.05 16.33
CA THR A 177 22.02 -2.80 16.13
C THR A 177 22.97 -2.86 14.94
N ARG A 178 23.41 -4.04 14.50
CA ARG A 178 24.25 -4.21 13.29
C ARG A 178 23.43 -3.91 12.06
N PHE A 179 22.21 -4.41 11.99
CA PHE A 179 21.27 -4.12 10.91
C PHE A 179 20.90 -2.63 10.87
N LEU A 180 20.61 -2.02 12.01
CA LEU A 180 20.25 -0.60 12.09
C LEU A 180 21.39 0.32 11.60
N LYS A 181 22.64 -0.04 11.89
CA LYS A 181 23.83 0.71 11.41
C LYS A 181 24.00 0.71 9.88
N GLU A 182 23.48 -0.29 9.17
CA GLU A 182 23.53 -0.32 7.72
C GLU A 182 22.75 0.83 7.06
N PHE A 183 21.86 1.50 7.81
CA PHE A 183 21.02 2.61 7.33
C PHE A 183 21.48 3.99 7.82
N GLU A 184 22.59 4.12 8.52
CA GLU A 184 23.11 5.43 8.99
C GLU A 184 23.37 6.44 7.86
N SER A 185 23.65 5.95 6.65
CA SER A 185 23.88 6.78 5.45
C SER A 185 22.66 6.88 4.52
N ALA A 186 21.50 6.42 4.96
CA ALA A 186 20.28 6.42 4.12
C ALA A 186 19.53 7.76 4.12
N TYR A 187 20.10 8.80 4.80
CA TYR A 187 19.55 10.15 4.92
C TYR A 187 20.30 11.14 4.04
#